data_907390e92f4796323afb90601ff2736f
#
_entry.id   907390e92f4796323afb90601ff2736f
#
_cell.length_a   1.000
_cell.length_b   1.000
_cell.length_c   1.000
_cell.angle_alpha   90.00
_cell.angle_beta   90.00
_cell.angle_gamma   90.00
#
_symmetry.space_group_name_H-M   'P 1'
#
loop_
_entity.id
_entity.type
_entity.pdbx_description
1 polymer ?
#
loop_
_entity_poly.entity_id
_entity_poly.type
_entity_poly.pdbx_seq_one_letter_code
_entity_poly.pdbx_strand_id
1 'polypeptide(L)'
;MIKSLKFSHKILLAASLVVFAAFALFTLYNDYLQRNAIREDLESYLREMGDVTSSNIQNWLGGRLLLVEQTAQTLARDHSPETVSALLEQPALTSTFSFTYLGQQDGVFTMRPDSPMPAGYDPRSRPWYKDAVAAGGLTLTEPYVDAATQELIITAATPVKAAGNTLGVV
;
A
#
# COMPACT_ATOMS: atom_id res chain seq x y z
N MET A 1 67.14 -16.28 -18.99
CA MET A 1 66.69 -17.26 -20.03
C MET A 1 66.29 -16.65 -21.38
N ILE A 2 66.28 -15.35 -21.60
CA ILE A 2 65.83 -14.70 -22.85
C ILE A 2 67.01 -14.53 -23.87
N LYS A 3 68.25 -14.77 -23.46
CA LYS A 3 69.43 -14.52 -24.32
C LYS A 3 69.67 -15.55 -25.44
N SER A 4 69.01 -16.68 -25.46
CA SER A 4 69.19 -17.78 -26.44
C SER A 4 68.13 -17.87 -27.54
N LEU A 5 67.07 -17.02 -27.51
CA LEU A 5 66.04 -16.99 -28.49
C LEU A 5 66.51 -16.27 -29.79
N LYS A 6 66.18 -16.87 -30.98
CA LYS A 6 66.41 -16.20 -32.28
C LYS A 6 65.71 -14.89 -32.34
N PHE A 7 66.20 -13.88 -33.02
CA PHE A 7 65.66 -12.54 -33.19
C PHE A 7 64.18 -12.50 -33.52
N SER A 8 63.73 -13.36 -34.45
CA SER A 8 62.35 -13.49 -34.85
C SER A 8 61.42 -13.90 -33.70
N HIS A 9 61.87 -14.78 -32.77
CA HIS A 9 61.03 -15.17 -31.62
C HIS A 9 60.91 -14.02 -30.60
N LYS A 10 61.89 -13.17 -30.47
CA LYS A 10 61.83 -11.97 -29.61
C LYS A 10 60.79 -10.96 -30.08
N ILE A 11 60.73 -10.72 -31.42
CA ILE A 11 59.71 -9.85 -32.02
C ILE A 11 58.33 -10.43 -31.87
N LEU A 12 58.15 -11.71 -32.10
CA LEU A 12 56.87 -12.42 -31.96
C LEU A 12 56.37 -12.34 -30.51
N LEU A 13 57.22 -12.55 -29.52
CA LEU A 13 56.93 -12.49 -28.11
C LEU A 13 56.51 -11.06 -27.69
N ALA A 14 57.26 -10.03 -28.16
CA ALA A 14 56.94 -8.64 -27.87
C ALA A 14 55.58 -8.25 -28.49
N ALA A 15 55.33 -8.62 -29.77
CA ALA A 15 54.06 -8.35 -30.42
C ALA A 15 52.88 -9.03 -29.71
N SER A 16 53.06 -10.29 -29.34
CA SER A 16 52.01 -11.03 -28.58
C SER A 16 51.72 -10.40 -27.22
N LEU A 17 52.73 -9.91 -26.52
CA LEU A 17 52.57 -9.24 -25.23
C LEU A 17 51.82 -7.91 -25.37
N VAL A 18 52.11 -7.12 -26.42
CA VAL A 18 51.37 -5.87 -26.71
C VAL A 18 49.91 -6.16 -27.01
N VAL A 19 49.63 -7.17 -27.86
CA VAL A 19 48.25 -7.57 -28.19
C VAL A 19 47.51 -8.04 -26.94
N PHE A 20 48.16 -8.87 -26.14
CA PHE A 20 47.56 -9.34 -24.89
C PHE A 20 47.26 -8.20 -23.90
N ALA A 21 48.18 -7.26 -23.75
CA ALA A 21 47.98 -6.07 -22.90
C ALA A 21 46.83 -5.20 -23.43
N ALA A 22 46.74 -5.01 -24.74
CA ALA A 22 45.63 -4.26 -25.34
C ALA A 22 44.27 -4.94 -25.09
N PHE A 23 44.20 -6.25 -25.28
CA PHE A 23 42.96 -7.02 -24.97
C PHE A 23 42.60 -6.97 -23.48
N ALA A 24 43.57 -7.09 -22.61
CA ALA A 24 43.33 -7.03 -21.16
C ALA A 24 42.79 -5.63 -20.77
N LEU A 25 43.40 -4.57 -21.26
CA LEU A 25 42.90 -3.20 -21.00
C LEU A 25 41.48 -2.99 -21.56
N PHE A 26 41.24 -3.47 -22.78
CA PHE A 26 39.93 -3.37 -23.41
C PHE A 26 38.86 -4.12 -22.58
N THR A 27 39.17 -5.33 -22.12
CA THR A 27 38.25 -6.13 -21.31
C THR A 27 37.94 -5.45 -19.99
N LEU A 28 38.94 -4.93 -19.29
CA LEU A 28 38.76 -4.20 -18.03
C LEU A 28 37.93 -2.93 -18.22
N TYR A 29 38.19 -2.21 -19.31
CA TYR A 29 37.45 -1.00 -19.63
C TYR A 29 35.96 -1.28 -19.97
N ASN A 30 35.71 -2.34 -20.77
CA ASN A 30 34.34 -2.77 -21.06
C ASN A 30 33.60 -3.26 -19.82
N ASP A 31 34.25 -4.05 -18.94
CA ASP A 31 33.66 -4.52 -17.70
C ASP A 31 33.25 -3.33 -16.79
N TYR A 32 34.13 -2.33 -16.69
CA TYR A 32 33.82 -1.10 -15.94
C TYR A 32 32.60 -0.34 -16.52
N LEU A 33 32.54 -0.14 -17.83
CA LEU A 33 31.44 0.54 -18.49
C LEU A 33 30.13 -0.23 -18.33
N GLN A 34 30.14 -1.55 -18.52
CA GLN A 34 28.95 -2.38 -18.41
C GLN A 34 28.41 -2.43 -16.98
N ARG A 35 29.27 -2.50 -15.98
CA ARG A 35 28.84 -2.47 -14.57
C ARG A 35 28.15 -1.17 -14.20
N ASN A 36 28.65 -0.05 -14.68
CA ASN A 36 28.03 1.25 -14.42
C ASN A 36 26.68 1.39 -15.14
N ALA A 37 26.59 0.99 -16.41
CA ALA A 37 25.35 1.00 -17.17
C ALA A 37 24.28 0.09 -16.52
N ILE A 38 24.66 -1.12 -16.13
CA ILE A 38 23.73 -2.06 -15.44
C ILE A 38 23.24 -1.48 -14.10
N ARG A 39 24.12 -0.78 -13.36
CA ARG A 39 23.69 -0.14 -12.10
C ARG A 39 22.69 0.99 -12.35
N GLU A 40 22.97 1.88 -13.28
CA GLU A 40 22.07 2.98 -13.61
C GLU A 40 20.73 2.48 -14.12
N ASP A 41 20.73 1.47 -15.00
CA ASP A 41 19.52 0.83 -15.50
C ASP A 41 18.72 0.17 -14.38
N LEU A 42 19.39 -0.54 -13.47
CA LEU A 42 18.73 -1.22 -12.35
C LEU A 42 18.14 -0.21 -11.35
N GLU A 43 18.87 0.84 -11.00
CA GLU A 43 18.37 1.89 -10.11
C GLU A 43 17.16 2.61 -10.72
N SER A 44 17.20 2.92 -12.02
CA SER A 44 16.09 3.52 -12.76
C SER A 44 14.88 2.59 -12.77
N TYR A 45 15.07 1.31 -13.08
CA TYR A 45 14.01 0.31 -13.10
C TYR A 45 13.36 0.11 -11.72
N LEU A 46 14.17 0.02 -10.65
CA LEU A 46 13.65 -0.13 -9.29
C LEU A 46 12.86 1.11 -8.83
N ARG A 47 13.31 2.29 -9.21
CA ARG A 47 12.60 3.54 -8.92
C ARG A 47 11.26 3.59 -9.64
N GLU A 48 11.24 3.30 -10.94
CA GLU A 48 10.02 3.28 -11.74
C GLU A 48 9.02 2.24 -11.22
N MET A 49 9.48 1.04 -10.86
CA MET A 49 8.64 0.02 -10.24
C MET A 49 8.09 0.47 -8.88
N GLY A 50 8.89 1.16 -8.09
CA GLY A 50 8.46 1.76 -6.83
C GLY A 50 7.36 2.80 -7.02
N ASP A 51 7.54 3.71 -7.96
CA ASP A 51 6.57 4.77 -8.27
C ASP A 51 5.24 4.19 -8.79
N VAL A 52 5.29 3.23 -9.70
CA VAL A 52 4.11 2.53 -10.22
C VAL A 52 3.37 1.79 -9.09
N THR A 53 4.11 1.06 -8.25
CA THR A 53 3.52 0.33 -7.12
C THR A 53 2.88 1.28 -6.13
N SER A 54 3.56 2.37 -5.77
CA SER A 54 3.02 3.39 -4.87
C SER A 54 1.74 4.03 -5.43
N SER A 55 1.74 4.38 -6.72
CA SER A 55 0.56 4.94 -7.38
C SER A 55 -0.61 3.96 -7.40
N ASN A 56 -0.34 2.68 -7.65
CA ASN A 56 -1.37 1.64 -7.62
C ASN A 56 -1.99 1.49 -6.23
N ILE A 57 -1.16 1.50 -5.17
CA ILE A 57 -1.63 1.42 -3.78
C ILE A 57 -2.47 2.66 -3.43
N GLN A 58 -2.00 3.86 -3.82
CA GLN A 58 -2.72 5.11 -3.57
C GLN A 58 -4.09 5.12 -4.27
N ASN A 59 -4.16 4.70 -5.53
CA ASN A 59 -5.41 4.62 -6.28
C ASN A 59 -6.35 3.57 -5.69
N TRP A 60 -5.82 2.40 -5.32
CA TRP A 60 -6.58 1.33 -4.68
C TRP A 60 -7.19 1.77 -3.34
N LEU A 61 -6.39 2.44 -2.52
CA LEU A 61 -6.84 2.96 -1.22
C LEU A 61 -7.81 4.13 -1.40
N GLY A 62 -7.49 5.07 -2.30
CA GLY A 62 -8.33 6.24 -2.58
C GLY A 62 -9.74 5.88 -2.99
N GLY A 63 -9.91 4.86 -3.84
CA GLY A 63 -11.23 4.36 -4.21
C GLY A 63 -12.04 3.84 -3.01
N ARG A 64 -11.40 3.15 -2.08
CA ARG A 64 -12.03 2.65 -0.85
C ARG A 64 -12.43 3.77 0.10
N LEU A 65 -11.53 4.70 0.31
CA LEU A 65 -11.79 5.87 1.15
C LEU A 65 -12.94 6.71 0.61
N LEU A 66 -13.02 6.87 -0.70
CA LEU A 66 -14.15 7.55 -1.34
C LEU A 66 -15.48 6.85 -1.10
N LEU A 67 -15.53 5.51 -1.15
CA LEU A 67 -16.74 4.74 -0.85
C LEU A 67 -17.20 4.97 0.60
N VAL A 68 -16.30 4.98 1.57
CA VAL A 68 -16.62 5.26 2.98
C VAL A 68 -17.17 6.67 3.15
N GLU A 69 -16.56 7.65 2.51
CA GLU A 69 -17.00 9.04 2.55
C GLU A 69 -18.40 9.24 1.93
N GLN A 70 -18.65 8.62 0.77
CA GLN A 70 -19.96 8.64 0.11
C GLN A 70 -21.03 7.97 0.98
N THR A 71 -20.68 6.88 1.66
CA THR A 71 -21.58 6.20 2.60
C THR A 71 -21.94 7.13 3.76
N ALA A 72 -20.96 7.79 4.36
CA ALA A 72 -21.21 8.76 5.43
C ALA A 72 -22.09 9.93 5.00
N GLN A 73 -21.86 10.48 3.80
CA GLN A 73 -22.67 11.56 3.25
C GLN A 73 -24.14 11.14 3.01
N THR A 74 -24.36 9.90 2.60
CA THR A 74 -25.71 9.36 2.42
C THR A 74 -26.39 9.17 3.78
N LEU A 75 -25.71 8.58 4.77
CA LEU A 75 -26.20 8.41 6.13
C LEU A 75 -26.45 9.74 6.85
N ALA A 76 -25.72 10.79 6.51
CA ALA A 76 -25.94 12.14 7.04
C ALA A 76 -27.28 12.74 6.59
N ARG A 77 -27.81 12.32 5.44
CA ARG A 77 -29.10 12.76 4.90
C ARG A 77 -30.26 11.90 5.41
N ASP A 78 -30.06 10.60 5.47
CA ASP A 78 -31.04 9.65 5.98
C ASP A 78 -30.32 8.51 6.73
N HIS A 79 -30.54 8.45 8.02
CA HIS A 79 -29.96 7.45 8.94
C HIS A 79 -31.04 6.57 9.57
N SER A 80 -32.19 6.42 8.90
CA SER A 80 -33.21 5.45 9.29
C SER A 80 -32.64 4.04 9.30
N PRO A 81 -33.10 3.15 10.19
CA PRO A 81 -32.59 1.77 10.27
C PRO A 81 -32.65 1.03 8.93
N GLU A 82 -33.69 1.28 8.14
CA GLU A 82 -33.87 0.72 6.80
C GLU A 82 -32.82 1.19 5.85
N THR A 83 -32.55 2.50 5.80
CA THR A 83 -31.51 3.09 4.94
C THR A 83 -30.13 2.64 5.37
N VAL A 84 -29.83 2.57 6.66
CA VAL A 84 -28.55 2.06 7.19
C VAL A 84 -28.31 0.64 6.70
N SER A 85 -29.30 -0.26 6.91
CA SER A 85 -29.17 -1.67 6.50
C SER A 85 -28.97 -1.80 4.98
N ALA A 86 -29.82 -1.15 4.20
CA ALA A 86 -29.75 -1.21 2.75
C ALA A 86 -28.42 -0.63 2.19
N LEU A 87 -27.90 0.42 2.81
CA LEU A 87 -26.66 1.05 2.38
C LEU A 87 -25.44 0.18 2.70
N LEU A 88 -25.36 -0.36 3.91
CA LEU A 88 -24.26 -1.24 4.32
C LEU A 88 -24.25 -2.57 3.55
N GLU A 89 -25.36 -2.99 2.99
CA GLU A 89 -25.52 -4.19 2.14
C GLU A 89 -25.24 -3.93 0.65
N GLN A 90 -24.93 -2.70 0.26
CA GLN A 90 -24.69 -2.40 -1.16
C GLN A 90 -23.53 -3.22 -1.72
N PRO A 91 -23.66 -3.79 -2.94
CA PRO A 91 -22.62 -4.60 -3.56
C PRO A 91 -21.26 -3.89 -3.67
N ALA A 92 -21.26 -2.57 -3.88
CA ALA A 92 -20.02 -1.78 -3.92
C ALA A 92 -19.25 -1.83 -2.61
N LEU A 93 -19.93 -1.90 -1.46
CA LEU A 93 -19.32 -2.02 -0.14
C LEU A 93 -18.96 -3.47 0.19
N THR A 94 -19.92 -4.39 0.06
CA THR A 94 -19.74 -5.79 0.47
C THR A 94 -18.74 -6.57 -0.40
N SER A 95 -18.51 -6.15 -1.64
CA SER A 95 -17.45 -6.70 -2.50
C SER A 95 -16.06 -6.08 -2.23
N THR A 96 -16.03 -4.94 -1.55
CA THR A 96 -14.79 -4.16 -1.33
C THR A 96 -14.22 -4.35 0.07
N PHE A 97 -15.09 -4.51 1.06
CA PHE A 97 -14.75 -4.62 2.47
C PHE A 97 -15.24 -5.96 3.04
N SER A 98 -14.48 -6.52 3.98
CA SER A 98 -14.88 -7.72 4.71
C SER A 98 -16.10 -7.45 5.60
N PHE A 99 -16.14 -6.26 6.18
CA PHE A 99 -17.23 -5.76 7.02
C PHE A 99 -17.51 -4.31 6.72
N THR A 100 -18.77 -3.94 6.78
CA THR A 100 -19.26 -2.57 6.74
C THR A 100 -20.12 -2.32 7.97
N TYR A 101 -19.94 -1.22 8.64
CA TYR A 101 -20.65 -0.98 9.90
C TYR A 101 -20.83 0.50 10.21
N LEU A 102 -21.86 0.76 11.00
CA LEU A 102 -22.16 2.06 11.59
C LEU A 102 -22.21 1.92 13.11
N GLY A 103 -21.39 2.67 13.83
CA GLY A 103 -21.52 2.90 15.26
C GLY A 103 -22.16 4.25 15.50
N GLN A 104 -23.32 4.27 16.13
CA GLN A 104 -24.03 5.52 16.42
C GLN A 104 -23.52 6.16 17.73
N GLN A 105 -23.78 7.42 17.92
CA GLN A 105 -23.38 8.17 19.11
C GLN A 105 -24.04 7.65 20.40
N ASP A 106 -25.23 7.08 20.29
CA ASP A 106 -25.95 6.44 21.41
C ASP A 106 -25.43 5.03 21.74
N GLY A 107 -24.51 4.49 20.96
CA GLY A 107 -23.91 3.16 21.14
C GLY A 107 -24.58 2.07 20.32
N VAL A 108 -25.62 2.37 19.54
CA VAL A 108 -26.20 1.40 18.60
C VAL A 108 -25.16 1.04 17.54
N PHE A 109 -25.06 -0.25 17.25
CA PHE A 109 -24.11 -0.80 16.28
C PHE A 109 -24.81 -1.64 15.24
N THR A 110 -24.58 -1.33 13.98
CA THR A 110 -25.10 -2.10 12.84
C THR A 110 -23.93 -2.52 11.98
N MET A 111 -23.82 -3.81 11.64
CA MET A 111 -22.73 -4.40 10.86
C MET A 111 -23.25 -5.31 9.77
N ARG A 112 -22.56 -5.34 8.61
CA ARG A 112 -22.82 -6.29 7.53
C ARG A 112 -21.50 -6.89 7.00
N PRO A 113 -21.46 -8.21 6.75
CA PRO A 113 -22.48 -9.19 7.14
C PRO A 113 -22.66 -9.24 8.66
N ASP A 114 -23.84 -9.69 9.10
CA ASP A 114 -24.11 -9.86 10.53
C ASP A 114 -23.12 -10.84 11.17
N SER A 115 -22.53 -10.46 12.27
CA SER A 115 -21.62 -11.32 13.05
C SER A 115 -21.88 -11.17 14.55
N PRO A 116 -21.73 -12.25 15.31
CA PRO A 116 -21.91 -12.20 16.77
C PRO A 116 -20.87 -11.26 17.38
N MET A 117 -21.33 -10.34 18.20
CA MET A 117 -20.45 -9.43 18.94
C MET A 117 -20.29 -9.89 20.38
N PRO A 118 -19.14 -9.63 21.00
CA PRO A 118 -18.95 -9.91 22.43
C PRO A 118 -19.99 -9.19 23.30
N ALA A 119 -20.34 -9.80 24.42
CA ALA A 119 -21.26 -9.20 25.38
C ALA A 119 -20.73 -7.84 25.87
N GLY A 120 -21.56 -6.81 25.85
CA GLY A 120 -21.19 -5.46 26.25
C GLY A 120 -20.35 -4.70 25.22
N TYR A 121 -20.36 -5.13 23.95
CA TYR A 121 -19.68 -4.41 22.89
C TYR A 121 -20.21 -2.97 22.76
N ASP A 122 -19.28 -2.02 22.81
CA ASP A 122 -19.55 -0.59 22.57
C ASP A 122 -18.66 -0.10 21.43
N PRO A 123 -19.23 0.29 20.26
CA PRO A 123 -18.46 0.77 19.11
C PRO A 123 -17.63 2.01 19.44
N ARG A 124 -18.09 2.87 20.34
CA ARG A 124 -17.43 4.11 20.73
C ARG A 124 -16.10 3.90 21.46
N SER A 125 -15.90 2.70 22.02
CA SER A 125 -14.67 2.32 22.68
C SER A 125 -13.58 1.86 21.71
N ARG A 126 -13.94 1.58 20.44
CA ARG A 126 -13.05 0.97 19.44
C ARG A 126 -12.12 2.00 18.79
N PRO A 127 -10.93 1.56 18.32
CA PRO A 127 -9.96 2.45 17.65
C PRO A 127 -10.57 3.23 16.48
N TRP A 128 -11.24 2.54 15.56
CA TRP A 128 -11.84 3.16 14.37
C TRP A 128 -12.81 4.29 14.69
N TYR A 129 -13.61 4.14 15.75
CA TYR A 129 -14.55 5.18 16.17
C TYR A 129 -13.81 6.38 16.77
N LYS A 130 -12.88 6.13 17.69
CA LYS A 130 -12.11 7.18 18.36
C LYS A 130 -11.25 7.97 17.39
N ASP A 131 -10.56 7.28 16.48
CA ASP A 131 -9.66 7.89 15.52
C ASP A 131 -10.44 8.78 14.53
N ALA A 132 -11.59 8.29 14.02
CA ALA A 132 -12.45 9.07 13.14
C ALA A 132 -13.03 10.32 13.83
N VAL A 133 -13.47 10.21 15.09
CA VAL A 133 -13.97 11.35 15.86
C VAL A 133 -12.84 12.33 16.15
N ALA A 134 -11.66 11.86 16.54
CA ALA A 134 -10.49 12.69 16.82
C ALA A 134 -9.99 13.40 15.56
N ALA A 135 -9.94 12.73 14.42
CA ALA A 135 -9.58 13.32 13.13
C ALA A 135 -10.66 14.29 12.63
N GLY A 136 -11.90 14.11 13.05
CA GLY A 136 -13.04 14.90 12.58
C GLY A 136 -13.39 14.67 11.11
N GLY A 137 -12.90 13.59 10.49
CA GLY A 137 -13.05 13.25 9.09
C GLY A 137 -12.55 11.86 8.78
N LEU A 138 -12.43 11.57 7.49
CA LEU A 138 -11.96 10.30 6.98
C LEU A 138 -10.58 9.95 7.53
N THR A 139 -10.44 8.74 8.06
CA THR A 139 -9.20 8.22 8.63
C THR A 139 -9.02 6.74 8.32
N LEU A 140 -7.78 6.29 8.36
CA LEU A 140 -7.39 4.88 8.30
C LEU A 140 -6.70 4.55 9.63
N THR A 141 -7.18 3.52 10.32
CA THR A 141 -6.59 3.13 11.60
C THR A 141 -5.24 2.47 11.45
N GLU A 142 -4.43 2.49 12.50
CA GLU A 142 -3.39 1.47 12.67
C GLU A 142 -4.03 0.08 12.75
N PRO A 143 -3.25 -1.00 12.44
CA PRO A 143 -3.76 -2.37 12.61
C PRO A 143 -4.18 -2.66 14.05
N TYR A 144 -5.36 -3.21 14.24
CA TYR A 144 -5.88 -3.61 15.55
C TYR A 144 -6.67 -4.93 15.48
N VAL A 145 -6.91 -5.56 16.63
CA VAL A 145 -7.66 -6.83 16.71
C VAL A 145 -9.15 -6.54 16.64
N ASP A 146 -9.81 -7.15 15.64
CA ASP A 146 -11.25 -7.07 15.49
C ASP A 146 -11.98 -7.78 16.63
N ALA A 147 -13.15 -7.23 17.01
CA ALA A 147 -13.91 -7.77 18.14
C ALA A 147 -14.71 -9.02 17.77
N ALA A 148 -15.17 -9.14 16.52
CA ALA A 148 -15.96 -10.27 16.05
C ALA A 148 -15.10 -11.47 15.67
N THR A 149 -14.05 -11.24 14.87
CA THR A 149 -13.21 -12.30 14.27
C THR A 149 -11.95 -12.62 15.07
N GLN A 150 -11.50 -11.71 15.94
CA GLN A 150 -10.21 -11.78 16.65
C GLN A 150 -9.00 -11.74 15.69
N GLU A 151 -9.20 -11.31 14.45
CA GLU A 151 -8.14 -11.13 13.44
C GLU A 151 -7.61 -9.71 13.45
N LEU A 152 -6.41 -9.53 12.91
CA LEU A 152 -5.80 -8.21 12.73
C LEU A 152 -6.42 -7.52 11.51
N ILE A 153 -7.01 -6.36 11.72
CA ILE A 153 -7.67 -5.57 10.67
C ILE A 153 -7.18 -4.13 10.65
N ILE A 154 -7.42 -3.47 9.51
CA ILE A 154 -7.31 -2.02 9.32
C ILE A 154 -8.69 -1.52 8.91
N THR A 155 -9.15 -0.44 9.50
CA THR A 155 -10.46 0.14 9.20
C THR A 155 -10.32 1.53 8.59
N ALA A 156 -11.02 1.74 7.48
CA ALA A 156 -11.29 3.08 6.97
C ALA A 156 -12.58 3.59 7.62
N ALA A 157 -12.55 4.72 8.28
CA ALA A 157 -13.68 5.25 9.03
C ALA A 157 -13.83 6.75 8.85
N THR A 158 -15.07 7.24 8.92
CA THR A 158 -15.36 8.67 8.87
C THR A 158 -16.60 9.01 9.72
N PRO A 159 -16.64 10.18 10.38
CA PRO A 159 -17.81 10.60 11.11
C PRO A 159 -18.99 10.90 10.16
N VAL A 160 -20.16 10.42 10.51
CA VAL A 160 -21.43 10.81 9.88
C VAL A 160 -21.90 12.09 10.57
N LYS A 161 -21.90 13.20 9.84
CA LYS A 161 -22.24 14.53 10.38
C LYS A 161 -23.50 15.09 9.72
N ALA A 162 -24.49 15.47 10.55
CA ALA A 162 -25.66 16.19 10.10
C ALA A 162 -25.86 17.47 10.93
N ALA A 163 -26.09 18.58 10.27
CA ALA A 163 -26.28 19.91 10.92
C ALA A 163 -25.18 20.27 11.92
N GLY A 164 -23.91 19.87 11.65
CA GLY A 164 -22.78 20.14 12.51
C GLY A 164 -22.58 19.16 13.68
N ASN A 165 -23.50 18.24 13.90
CA ASN A 165 -23.40 17.23 14.95
C ASN A 165 -22.93 15.89 14.37
N THR A 166 -22.11 15.15 15.12
CA THR A 166 -21.74 13.79 14.77
C THR A 166 -22.87 12.84 15.21
N LEU A 167 -23.45 12.12 14.27
CA LEU A 167 -24.47 11.10 14.52
C LEU A 167 -23.86 9.75 14.87
N GLY A 168 -22.68 9.48 14.35
CA GLY A 168 -21.96 8.24 14.51
C GLY A 168 -20.71 8.21 13.64
N VAL A 169 -20.15 7.02 13.45
CA VAL A 169 -19.00 6.76 12.58
C VAL A 169 -19.31 5.54 11.70
N VAL A 170 -19.06 5.64 10.41
CA VAL A 170 -19.14 4.55 9.45
C VAL A 170 -17.74 4.15 8.99
#